data_d48bfc4320997eefafbf3198e3acb1ab
#
_entry.id   d48bfc4320997eefafbf3198e3acb1ab
#
_cell.length_a   1.000
_cell.length_b   1.000
_cell.length_c   1.000
_cell.angle_alpha   90.00
_cell.angle_beta   90.00
_cell.angle_gamma   90.00
#
_symmetry.space_group_name_H-M   'P 1'
#
loop_
_entity.id
_entity.type
_entity.pdbx_description
1 polymer ?
#
loop_
_entity_poly.entity_id
_entity_poly.type
_entity_poly.pdbx_seq_one_letter_code
_entity_poly.pdbx_strand_id
1 'polypeptide(L)'
;VETALVLASLIYGDGDPSQVVSTSIYNADLNEAFAQENIDRNNYFFDQVPGSNEALNSLDINRVFILTSGNTASASELVIVGLIPYMNVTLIGKTTVGKNDISATFYDSDNLGRDSPWNPNHKYAVQPIIGQTANSEGFSDYIDGLDPDIEIDESAFLENLPALGDPTEPLLAEALAAIALNARRASPQQRSFTPNLEGQLIDPILQTMRVDLPEN
;
A
#
# COMPACT_ATOMS: atom_id res chain seq x y z
N VAL A 1 -3.20 6.91 3.26
CA VAL A 1 -3.97 5.76 2.76
C VAL A 1 -5.01 6.21 1.74
N GLU A 2 -5.97 7.10 2.10
CA GLU A 2 -7.06 7.53 1.21
C GLU A 2 -6.58 8.01 -0.17
N THR A 3 -5.55 8.87 -0.23
CA THR A 3 -4.96 9.32 -1.51
C THR A 3 -4.44 8.16 -2.37
N ALA A 4 -3.86 7.14 -1.76
CA ALA A 4 -3.39 5.94 -2.47
C ALA A 4 -4.57 5.15 -3.05
N LEU A 5 -5.65 4.99 -2.28
CA LEU A 5 -6.87 4.32 -2.74
C LEU A 5 -7.54 5.07 -3.89
N VAL A 6 -7.64 6.40 -3.79
CA VAL A 6 -8.15 7.24 -4.89
C VAL A 6 -7.29 7.09 -6.14
N LEU A 7 -5.96 7.13 -6.01
CA LEU A 7 -5.05 6.94 -7.14
C LEU A 7 -5.21 5.55 -7.78
N ALA A 8 -5.29 4.50 -6.96
CA ALA A 8 -5.54 3.14 -7.46
C ALA A 8 -6.88 3.06 -8.22
N SER A 9 -7.93 3.71 -7.68
CA SER A 9 -9.26 3.78 -8.33
C SER A 9 -9.26 4.56 -9.64
N LEU A 10 -8.45 5.63 -9.72
CA LEU A 10 -8.28 6.39 -10.96
C LEU A 10 -7.56 5.59 -12.05
N ILE A 11 -6.64 4.69 -11.67
CA ILE A 11 -5.87 3.85 -12.59
C ILE A 11 -6.71 2.68 -13.07
N TYR A 12 -7.31 1.92 -12.14
CA TYR A 12 -8.06 0.69 -12.40
C TYR A 12 -9.51 1.04 -12.64
N GLY A 13 -10.13 1.50 -13.22
CA GLY A 13 -11.46 2.04 -13.43
C GLY A 13 -12.61 1.09 -13.69
N ASP A 14 -12.64 -0.05 -13.04
CA ASP A 14 -13.77 -0.98 -13.15
C ASP A 14 -15.06 -0.44 -12.49
N GLY A 15 -14.93 0.58 -11.63
CA GLY A 15 -16.07 1.26 -11.01
C GLY A 15 -16.86 0.40 -10.02
N ASP A 16 -16.33 -0.76 -9.62
CA ASP A 16 -16.96 -1.62 -8.62
C ASP A 16 -16.43 -1.29 -7.20
N PRO A 17 -17.18 -0.47 -6.41
CA PRO A 17 -16.78 -0.11 -5.06
C PRO A 17 -16.89 -1.27 -4.06
N SER A 18 -17.30 -2.46 -4.48
CA SER A 18 -17.27 -3.68 -3.67
C SER A 18 -15.95 -4.42 -3.75
N GLN A 19 -15.09 -4.07 -4.70
CA GLN A 19 -13.77 -4.70 -4.86
C GLN A 19 -12.76 -4.17 -3.86
N VAL A 20 -12.07 -5.09 -3.20
CA VAL A 20 -11.11 -4.81 -2.13
C VAL A 20 -9.75 -4.45 -2.70
N VAL A 21 -9.25 -3.26 -2.43
CA VAL A 21 -7.86 -2.87 -2.73
C VAL A 21 -6.89 -3.51 -1.75
N SER A 22 -7.23 -3.44 -0.46
CA SER A 22 -6.40 -3.98 0.61
C SER A 22 -7.21 -4.33 1.85
N THR A 23 -6.65 -5.22 2.67
CA THR A 23 -7.19 -5.63 3.95
C THR A 23 -6.18 -5.37 5.05
N SER A 24 -6.62 -4.78 6.15
CA SER A 24 -5.81 -4.62 7.35
C SER A 24 -5.80 -5.92 8.16
N ILE A 25 -4.61 -6.44 8.43
CA ILE A 25 -4.38 -7.66 9.22
C ILE A 25 -3.76 -7.23 10.55
N TYR A 26 -4.38 -7.61 11.65
CA TYR A 26 -3.92 -7.33 13.00
C TYR A 26 -3.54 -8.62 13.73
N ASN A 27 -3.10 -8.51 14.99
CA ASN A 27 -2.94 -9.68 15.85
C ASN A 27 -4.28 -10.36 16.14
N ALA A 28 -4.25 -11.55 16.76
CA ALA A 28 -5.44 -12.37 17.01
C ALA A 28 -6.48 -11.62 17.84
N ASP A 29 -6.05 -10.93 18.90
CA ASP A 29 -6.93 -10.24 19.84
C ASP A 29 -7.69 -9.07 19.18
N LEU A 30 -6.98 -8.23 18.40
CA LEU A 30 -7.58 -7.13 17.64
C LEU A 30 -8.48 -7.64 16.51
N ASN A 31 -8.09 -8.71 15.82
CA ASN A 31 -8.94 -9.30 14.79
C ASN A 31 -10.25 -9.84 15.37
N GLU A 32 -10.21 -10.46 16.55
CA GLU A 32 -11.40 -10.94 17.27
C GLU A 32 -12.26 -9.77 17.72
N ALA A 33 -11.67 -8.73 18.32
CA ALA A 33 -12.40 -7.54 18.76
C ALA A 33 -13.12 -6.85 17.59
N PHE A 34 -12.42 -6.67 16.45
CA PHE A 34 -13.03 -6.07 15.26
C PHE A 34 -14.14 -6.94 14.67
N ALA A 35 -14.02 -8.26 14.74
CA ALA A 35 -15.07 -9.17 14.30
C ALA A 35 -16.32 -9.09 15.20
N GLN A 36 -16.14 -8.97 16.52
CA GLN A 36 -17.25 -8.82 17.49
C GLN A 36 -18.02 -7.51 17.27
N GLU A 37 -17.30 -6.42 16.95
CA GLU A 37 -17.87 -5.10 16.69
C GLU A 37 -18.32 -4.91 15.22
N ASN A 38 -18.21 -5.92 14.38
CA ASN A 38 -18.48 -5.86 12.93
C ASN A 38 -17.74 -4.73 12.21
N ILE A 39 -16.50 -4.43 12.63
CA ILE A 39 -15.65 -3.43 11.99
C ILE A 39 -15.07 -4.01 10.71
N ASP A 40 -15.36 -3.37 9.58
CA ASP A 40 -14.77 -3.73 8.31
C ASP A 40 -13.30 -3.30 8.26
N ARG A 41 -12.43 -4.25 7.89
CA ARG A 41 -10.98 -4.07 7.79
C ARG A 41 -10.50 -3.90 6.36
N ASN A 42 -11.43 -3.90 5.41
CA ASN A 42 -11.15 -3.76 4.00
C ASN A 42 -11.13 -2.29 3.59
N ASN A 43 -10.26 -1.99 2.65
CA ASN A 43 -10.29 -0.75 1.89
C ASN A 43 -10.71 -1.10 0.46
N TYR A 44 -11.68 -0.38 -0.04
CA TYR A 44 -12.30 -0.63 -1.35
C TYR A 44 -11.86 0.40 -2.38
N PHE A 45 -12.07 0.10 -3.66
CA PHE A 45 -12.00 1.11 -4.68
C PHE A 45 -13.09 2.15 -4.52
N PHE A 46 -12.83 3.36 -4.97
CA PHE A 46 -13.79 4.45 -4.98
C PHE A 46 -14.41 4.61 -6.37
N ASP A 47 -15.71 4.80 -6.43
CA ASP A 47 -16.44 5.22 -7.63
C ASP A 47 -16.72 6.73 -7.64
N GLN A 48 -16.53 7.39 -6.50
CA GLN A 48 -16.75 8.81 -6.29
C GLN A 48 -15.57 9.45 -5.58
N VAL A 49 -15.40 10.76 -5.77
CA VAL A 49 -14.41 11.54 -5.04
C VAL A 49 -14.79 11.55 -3.55
N PRO A 50 -13.89 11.14 -2.62
CA PRO A 50 -14.19 11.13 -1.21
C PRO A 50 -14.73 12.46 -0.69
N GLY A 51 -15.84 12.41 0.03
CA GLY A 51 -16.50 13.60 0.57
C GLY A 51 -17.33 14.41 -0.43
N SER A 52 -17.51 13.90 -1.66
CA SER A 52 -18.38 14.51 -2.66
C SER A 52 -19.27 13.45 -3.34
N ASN A 53 -20.22 13.89 -4.18
CA ASN A 53 -21.02 13.01 -5.04
C ASN A 53 -20.51 13.03 -6.49
N GLU A 54 -19.30 13.55 -6.72
CA GLU A 54 -18.69 13.60 -8.03
C GLU A 54 -18.09 12.25 -8.38
N ALA A 55 -18.47 11.70 -9.55
CA ALA A 55 -17.93 10.41 -10.01
C ALA A 55 -16.43 10.51 -10.32
N LEU A 56 -15.69 9.48 -9.95
CA LEU A 56 -14.29 9.34 -10.35
C LEU A 56 -14.20 9.00 -11.84
N ASN A 57 -13.47 9.84 -12.59
CA ASN A 57 -13.16 9.58 -13.99
C ASN A 57 -11.88 8.75 -14.10
N SER A 58 -12.03 7.43 -14.02
CA SER A 58 -10.91 6.51 -14.08
C SER A 58 -10.41 6.27 -15.51
N LEU A 59 -9.16 5.80 -15.62
CA LEU A 59 -8.51 5.55 -16.90
C LEU A 59 -8.96 4.24 -17.57
N ASP A 60 -9.52 3.29 -16.81
CA ASP A 60 -9.94 1.97 -17.26
C ASP A 60 -8.87 1.27 -18.14
N ILE A 61 -7.66 1.19 -17.61
CA ILE A 61 -6.51 0.57 -18.26
C ILE A 61 -6.22 -0.79 -17.65
N ASN A 62 -5.68 -1.70 -18.45
CA ASN A 62 -5.36 -3.07 -18.01
C ASN A 62 -3.88 -3.29 -17.68
N ARG A 63 -3.07 -2.26 -17.76
CA ARG A 63 -1.64 -2.29 -17.42
C ARG A 63 -1.15 -0.92 -16.97
N VAL A 64 -0.17 -0.94 -16.06
CA VAL A 64 0.51 0.26 -15.58
C VAL A 64 2.01 -0.01 -15.44
N PHE A 65 2.83 1.00 -15.74
CA PHE A 65 4.27 1.00 -15.48
C PHE A 65 4.53 1.98 -14.34
N ILE A 66 5.14 1.50 -13.27
CA ILE A 66 5.39 2.30 -12.07
C ILE A 66 6.89 2.44 -11.88
N LEU A 67 7.37 3.67 -11.86
CA LEU A 67 8.76 3.98 -11.60
C LEU A 67 9.00 3.98 -10.09
N THR A 68 9.96 3.16 -9.64
CA THR A 68 10.26 2.96 -8.21
C THR A 68 11.68 3.35 -7.89
N SER A 69 11.90 3.75 -6.64
CA SER A 69 13.22 4.00 -6.08
C SER A 69 13.37 3.27 -4.75
N GLY A 70 14.59 3.20 -4.21
CA GLY A 70 14.83 2.69 -2.86
C GLY A 70 14.15 3.49 -1.73
N ASN A 71 13.46 4.59 -2.06
CA ASN A 71 12.66 5.39 -1.13
C ASN A 71 11.15 5.22 -1.36
N THR A 72 10.72 4.45 -2.35
CA THR A 72 9.31 4.13 -2.56
C THR A 72 8.80 3.29 -1.40
N ALA A 73 7.80 3.79 -0.66
CA ALA A 73 7.37 3.18 0.60
C ALA A 73 5.88 3.35 0.89
N SER A 74 5.32 2.49 1.77
CA SER A 74 4.03 2.69 2.44
C SER A 74 2.87 2.90 1.46
N ALA A 75 2.26 4.09 1.44
CA ALA A 75 1.13 4.40 0.56
C ALA A 75 1.43 4.20 -0.93
N SER A 76 2.66 4.42 -1.36
CA SER A 76 3.09 4.13 -2.74
C SER A 76 3.13 2.63 -3.01
N GLU A 77 3.60 1.84 -2.06
CA GLU A 77 3.58 0.37 -2.15
C GLU A 77 2.15 -0.17 -2.08
N LEU A 78 1.27 0.47 -1.30
CA LEU A 78 -0.15 0.12 -1.26
C LEU A 78 -0.82 0.26 -2.64
N VAL A 79 -0.49 1.29 -3.42
CA VAL A 79 -0.98 1.41 -4.81
C VAL A 79 -0.51 0.24 -5.65
N ILE A 80 0.78 -0.12 -5.54
CA ILE A 80 1.38 -1.23 -6.29
C ILE A 80 0.69 -2.54 -5.95
N VAL A 81 0.69 -2.94 -4.67
CA VAL A 81 0.18 -4.24 -4.24
C VAL A 81 -1.34 -4.34 -4.39
N GLY A 82 -2.06 -3.23 -4.23
CA GLY A 82 -3.50 -3.16 -4.42
C GLY A 82 -3.94 -3.33 -5.86
N LEU A 83 -3.11 -2.92 -6.83
CA LEU A 83 -3.41 -3.05 -8.27
C LEU A 83 -3.00 -4.42 -8.85
N ILE A 84 -2.01 -5.10 -8.26
CA ILE A 84 -1.49 -6.39 -8.79
C ILE A 84 -2.59 -7.43 -9.03
N PRO A 85 -3.60 -7.64 -8.17
CA PRO A 85 -4.65 -8.62 -8.42
C PRO A 85 -5.54 -8.29 -9.63
N TYR A 86 -5.56 -7.05 -10.07
CA TYR A 86 -6.56 -6.54 -11.01
C TYR A 86 -6.00 -6.21 -12.39
N MET A 87 -4.69 -5.94 -12.48
CA MET A 87 -4.09 -5.49 -13.73
C MET A 87 -2.61 -5.84 -13.82
N ASN A 88 -2.03 -5.70 -15.02
CA ASN A 88 -0.59 -5.89 -15.19
C ASN A 88 0.17 -4.68 -14.63
N VAL A 89 0.90 -4.88 -13.55
CA VAL A 89 1.79 -3.89 -12.94
C VAL A 89 3.23 -4.25 -13.30
N THR A 90 3.95 -3.34 -13.91
CA THR A 90 5.38 -3.47 -14.23
C THR A 90 6.16 -2.43 -13.44
N LEU A 91 7.10 -2.89 -12.61
CA LEU A 91 7.95 -2.02 -11.80
C LEU A 91 9.29 -1.78 -12.51
N ILE A 92 9.72 -0.53 -12.57
CA ILE A 92 10.98 -0.11 -13.19
C ILE A 92 11.74 0.76 -12.20
N GLY A 93 12.99 0.42 -11.92
CA GLY A 93 13.82 1.21 -11.03
C GLY A 93 14.52 0.36 -9.98
N LYS A 94 14.27 0.63 -8.70
CA LYS A 94 14.86 -0.09 -7.57
C LYS A 94 13.82 -0.79 -6.71
N THR A 95 14.28 -1.80 -5.97
CA THR A 95 13.51 -2.43 -4.90
C THR A 95 12.99 -1.38 -3.93
N THR A 96 11.73 -1.45 -3.58
CA THR A 96 11.07 -0.52 -2.66
C THR A 96 11.48 -0.76 -1.20
N VAL A 97 10.96 0.03 -0.26
CA VAL A 97 11.35 -0.06 1.16
C VAL A 97 10.78 -1.28 1.86
N GLY A 98 9.58 -1.72 1.49
CA GLY A 98 8.90 -2.83 2.17
C GLY A 98 8.10 -2.41 3.41
N LYS A 99 7.56 -1.18 3.43
CA LYS A 99 6.79 -0.69 4.56
C LYS A 99 5.31 -1.06 4.45
N ASN A 100 4.96 -2.25 4.92
CA ASN A 100 3.60 -2.77 4.96
C ASN A 100 2.90 -2.60 6.31
N ASP A 101 3.55 -1.98 7.29
CA ASP A 101 3.07 -1.86 8.67
C ASP A 101 1.95 -0.85 8.84
N ILE A 102 1.03 -1.19 9.75
CA ILE A 102 -0.01 -0.32 10.28
C ILE A 102 0.38 0.07 11.69
N SER A 103 0.41 1.38 11.99
CA SER A 103 0.66 1.91 13.32
C SER A 103 -0.52 2.74 13.80
N ALA A 104 -0.70 2.80 15.13
CA ALA A 104 -1.65 3.70 15.77
C ALA A 104 -0.93 4.54 16.83
N THR A 105 -1.36 5.81 16.94
CA THR A 105 -0.80 6.71 17.97
C THR A 105 -1.72 6.72 19.19
N PHE A 106 -1.17 6.38 20.33
CA PHE A 106 -1.85 6.40 21.63
C PHE A 106 -1.30 7.54 22.49
N TYR A 107 -2.21 8.35 22.99
CA TYR A 107 -1.90 9.47 23.87
C TYR A 107 -2.18 9.08 25.31
N ASP A 108 -1.48 9.70 26.27
CA ASP A 108 -1.83 9.59 27.70
C ASP A 108 -3.06 10.48 27.99
N SER A 109 -4.22 9.91 27.70
CA SER A 109 -5.55 10.52 27.80
C SER A 109 -6.57 9.45 28.18
N ASP A 110 -7.76 9.87 28.64
CA ASP A 110 -8.78 8.97 29.15
C ASP A 110 -9.24 7.90 28.13
N ASN A 111 -9.21 8.23 26.84
CA ASN A 111 -9.59 7.31 25.75
C ASN A 111 -8.42 6.93 24.84
N LEU A 112 -7.19 7.20 25.24
CA LEU A 112 -5.98 7.03 24.45
C LEU A 112 -5.96 7.84 23.12
N GLY A 113 -7.00 8.62 22.88
CA GLY A 113 -7.17 9.44 21.67
C GLY A 113 -6.62 10.87 21.83
N ARG A 114 -6.56 11.57 20.71
CA ARG A 114 -6.09 12.95 20.67
C ARG A 114 -7.15 13.96 21.13
N ASP A 115 -8.40 13.63 21.04
CA ASP A 115 -9.60 14.44 21.31
C ASP A 115 -10.05 14.40 22.77
N SER A 116 -9.46 13.57 23.60
CA SER A 116 -9.68 13.51 25.05
C SER A 116 -8.65 14.36 25.82
N PRO A 117 -8.96 14.83 27.05
CA PRO A 117 -8.02 15.55 27.88
C PRO A 117 -6.71 14.76 28.09
N TRP A 118 -5.61 15.40 27.78
CA TRP A 118 -4.27 14.80 27.91
C TRP A 118 -3.72 15.01 29.31
N ASN A 119 -2.79 14.12 29.73
CA ASN A 119 -1.99 14.34 30.90
C ASN A 119 -1.23 15.67 30.77
N PRO A 120 -1.46 16.65 31.68
CA PRO A 120 -0.85 17.97 31.57
C PRO A 120 0.66 18.00 31.84
N ASN A 121 1.21 16.91 32.39
CA ASN A 121 2.61 16.84 32.83
C ASN A 121 3.59 16.54 31.68
N HIS A 122 3.13 16.09 30.53
CA HIS A 122 3.98 15.78 29.38
C HIS A 122 3.21 15.84 28.05
N LYS A 123 3.96 15.70 26.94
CA LYS A 123 3.41 15.69 25.57
C LYS A 123 3.83 14.42 24.80
N TYR A 124 4.15 13.35 25.52
CA TYR A 124 4.55 12.09 24.92
C TYR A 124 3.33 11.31 24.45
N ALA A 125 3.52 10.62 23.32
CA ALA A 125 2.60 9.62 22.80
C ALA A 125 3.43 8.40 22.37
N VAL A 126 2.81 7.23 22.29
CA VAL A 126 3.43 6.02 21.75
C VAL A 126 2.77 5.65 20.42
N GLN A 127 3.57 5.15 19.49
CA GLN A 127 3.06 4.74 18.17
C GLN A 127 3.59 3.34 17.83
N PRO A 128 3.00 2.30 18.43
CA PRO A 128 3.36 0.94 18.11
C PRO A 128 2.88 0.55 16.72
N ILE A 129 3.57 -0.42 16.11
CA ILE A 129 3.06 -1.17 14.97
C ILE A 129 2.01 -2.15 15.51
N ILE A 130 0.81 -2.14 14.92
CA ILE A 130 -0.32 -2.93 15.38
C ILE A 130 -0.85 -3.90 14.34
N GLY A 131 -0.35 -3.83 13.10
CA GLY A 131 -0.81 -4.70 12.03
C GLY A 131 -0.02 -4.53 10.74
N GLN A 132 -0.48 -5.19 9.70
CA GLN A 132 0.07 -5.18 8.36
C GLN A 132 -1.04 -5.00 7.31
N THR A 133 -0.66 -4.51 6.14
CA THR A 133 -1.55 -4.39 4.99
C THR A 133 -1.33 -5.55 4.03
N ALA A 134 -2.40 -6.23 3.64
CA ALA A 134 -2.42 -7.21 2.56
C ALA A 134 -3.26 -6.70 1.38
N ASN A 135 -3.02 -7.20 0.17
CA ASN A 135 -3.92 -6.97 -0.96
C ASN A 135 -5.17 -7.88 -0.91
N SER A 136 -6.04 -7.80 -1.90
CA SER A 136 -7.28 -8.61 -1.96
C SER A 136 -7.04 -10.12 -2.04
N GLU A 137 -5.86 -10.58 -2.46
CA GLU A 137 -5.45 -11.99 -2.50
C GLU A 137 -4.74 -12.43 -1.22
N GLY A 138 -4.60 -11.55 -0.23
CA GLY A 138 -3.93 -11.82 1.05
C GLY A 138 -2.41 -11.68 1.01
N PHE A 139 -1.85 -11.16 -0.08
CA PHE A 139 -0.40 -10.93 -0.17
C PHE A 139 0.03 -9.75 0.69
N SER A 140 0.87 -10.00 1.69
CA SER A 140 1.47 -9.02 2.60
C SER A 140 2.99 -9.18 2.76
N ASP A 141 3.58 -10.19 2.09
CA ASP A 141 4.99 -10.54 2.24
C ASP A 141 5.88 -9.70 1.33
N TYR A 142 5.97 -8.39 1.66
CA TYR A 142 6.86 -7.46 0.97
C TYR A 142 7.67 -6.60 1.96
N ILE A 143 7.98 -7.14 3.13
CA ILE A 143 8.75 -6.43 4.16
C ILE A 143 10.19 -6.08 3.71
N ASP A 144 10.74 -6.86 2.79
CA ASP A 144 12.05 -6.62 2.17
C ASP A 144 11.96 -5.75 0.90
N GLY A 145 10.77 -5.23 0.60
CA GLY A 145 10.49 -4.44 -0.59
C GLY A 145 9.89 -5.24 -1.73
N LEU A 146 9.47 -4.51 -2.76
CA LEU A 146 8.99 -5.04 -4.03
C LEU A 146 10.11 -4.89 -5.05
N ASP A 147 10.61 -6.00 -5.56
CA ASP A 147 11.66 -5.98 -6.59
C ASP A 147 11.12 -5.46 -7.93
N PRO A 148 11.87 -4.62 -8.64
CA PRO A 148 11.48 -4.18 -9.96
C PRO A 148 11.57 -5.31 -10.99
N ASP A 149 10.71 -5.24 -12.02
CA ASP A 149 10.82 -6.12 -13.20
C ASP A 149 12.01 -5.73 -14.08
N ILE A 150 12.33 -4.43 -14.08
CA ILE A 150 13.45 -3.85 -14.81
C ILE A 150 14.24 -3.00 -13.83
N GLU A 151 15.41 -3.50 -13.43
CA GLU A 151 16.27 -2.80 -12.48
C GLU A 151 17.06 -1.68 -13.15
N ILE A 152 16.94 -0.46 -12.64
CA ILE A 152 17.71 0.71 -13.03
C ILE A 152 18.11 1.49 -11.79
N ASP A 153 19.39 1.80 -11.68
CA ASP A 153 19.92 2.68 -10.64
C ASP A 153 19.98 4.12 -11.13
N GLU A 154 18.94 4.90 -10.84
CA GLU A 154 18.88 6.33 -11.16
C GLU A 154 20.05 7.12 -10.54
N SER A 155 20.63 6.64 -9.43
CA SER A 155 21.77 7.30 -8.78
C SER A 155 23.00 7.42 -9.66
N ALA A 156 23.12 6.56 -10.66
CA ALA A 156 24.20 6.63 -11.65
C ALA A 156 24.10 7.84 -12.61
N PHE A 157 22.93 8.50 -12.64
CA PHE A 157 22.63 9.58 -13.59
C PHE A 157 22.41 10.93 -12.90
N LEU A 158 22.52 11.02 -11.56
CA LEU A 158 22.16 12.21 -10.77
C LEU A 158 22.86 13.50 -11.20
N GLU A 159 24.08 13.43 -11.74
CA GLU A 159 24.82 14.61 -12.19
C GLU A 159 24.18 15.29 -13.41
N ASN A 160 23.42 14.54 -14.22
CA ASN A 160 22.86 15.00 -15.48
C ASN A 160 21.44 14.47 -15.70
N LEU A 161 20.62 14.42 -14.65
CA LEU A 161 19.22 14.02 -14.78
C LEU A 161 18.43 15.02 -15.63
N PRO A 162 17.75 14.56 -16.69
CA PRO A 162 16.81 15.38 -17.43
C PRO A 162 15.63 15.82 -16.55
N ALA A 163 14.86 16.79 -17.05
CA ALA A 163 13.65 17.23 -16.35
C ALA A 163 12.61 16.10 -16.25
N LEU A 164 11.79 16.11 -15.21
CA LEU A 164 10.66 15.19 -15.08
C LEU A 164 9.74 15.27 -16.29
N GLY A 165 9.43 14.12 -16.89
CA GLY A 165 8.62 14.02 -18.10
C GLY A 165 9.42 14.12 -19.40
N ASP A 166 10.73 14.38 -19.35
CA ASP A 166 11.60 14.28 -20.52
C ASP A 166 11.73 12.81 -20.92
N PRO A 167 11.43 12.42 -22.18
CA PRO A 167 11.54 11.03 -22.62
C PRO A 167 12.95 10.45 -22.56
N THR A 168 13.97 11.25 -22.32
CA THR A 168 15.36 10.83 -22.14
C THR A 168 15.75 10.63 -20.67
N GLU A 169 14.83 10.90 -19.72
CA GLU A 169 15.00 10.57 -18.31
C GLU A 169 15.10 9.03 -18.16
N PRO A 170 16.10 8.48 -17.45
CA PRO A 170 16.45 7.06 -17.52
C PRO A 170 15.31 6.10 -17.20
N LEU A 171 14.54 6.34 -16.14
CA LEU A 171 13.43 5.46 -15.77
C LEU A 171 12.28 5.57 -16.77
N LEU A 172 11.95 6.80 -17.18
CA LEU A 172 10.91 7.05 -18.16
C LEU A 172 11.28 6.51 -19.55
N ALA A 173 12.54 6.66 -19.96
CA ALA A 173 13.04 6.12 -21.23
C ALA A 173 12.85 4.60 -21.30
N GLU A 174 13.16 3.89 -20.22
CA GLU A 174 12.98 2.44 -20.16
C GLU A 174 11.50 2.05 -20.13
N ALA A 175 10.66 2.79 -19.40
CA ALA A 175 9.22 2.57 -19.41
C ALA A 175 8.65 2.72 -20.83
N LEU A 176 9.06 3.76 -21.55
CA LEU A 176 8.63 3.99 -22.94
C LEU A 176 9.12 2.87 -23.88
N ALA A 177 10.35 2.39 -23.69
CA ALA A 177 10.89 1.25 -24.43
C ALA A 177 10.10 -0.03 -24.14
N ALA A 178 9.81 -0.32 -22.86
CA ALA A 178 9.02 -1.46 -22.45
C ALA A 178 7.57 -1.41 -23.01
N ILE A 179 6.96 -0.24 -23.02
CA ILE A 179 5.65 -0.02 -23.65
C ILE A 179 5.70 -0.34 -25.14
N ALA A 180 6.73 0.14 -25.85
CA ALA A 180 6.89 -0.08 -27.27
C ALA A 180 7.15 -1.55 -27.63
N LEU A 181 7.92 -2.28 -26.80
CA LEU A 181 8.17 -3.72 -26.96
C LEU A 181 6.91 -4.56 -26.68
N ASN A 182 6.15 -4.23 -25.63
CA ASN A 182 4.93 -4.93 -25.27
C ASN A 182 3.79 -4.68 -26.27
N ALA A 183 3.79 -3.55 -26.95
CA ALA A 183 2.89 -3.31 -28.08
C ALA A 183 3.12 -4.30 -29.25
N ARG A 184 4.30 -4.94 -29.29
CA ARG A 184 4.66 -5.97 -30.29
C ARG A 184 4.43 -7.40 -29.80
N ARG A 185 4.27 -7.62 -28.49
CA ARG A 185 4.05 -8.91 -27.85
C ARG A 185 2.72 -8.87 -27.10
N ALA A 186 1.63 -9.16 -27.77
CA ALA A 186 0.33 -9.32 -27.12
C ALA A 186 0.29 -10.67 -26.37
N SER A 187 0.73 -10.68 -25.11
CA SER A 187 0.34 -11.72 -24.12
C SER A 187 0.65 -11.18 -22.73
N PRO A 188 -0.34 -11.05 -21.84
CA PRO A 188 -0.13 -10.60 -20.49
C PRO A 188 0.57 -11.69 -19.66
N GLN A 189 1.69 -11.35 -19.04
CA GLN A 189 2.29 -12.16 -18.00
C GLN A 189 1.74 -11.65 -16.66
N GLN A 190 0.75 -12.34 -16.16
CA GLN A 190 0.16 -12.05 -14.86
C GLN A 190 1.14 -12.52 -13.77
N ARG A 191 1.51 -11.63 -12.86
CA ARG A 191 2.26 -12.02 -11.67
C ARG A 191 1.36 -12.91 -10.82
N SER A 192 1.78 -14.15 -10.57
CA SER A 192 1.15 -15.00 -9.58
C SER A 192 1.95 -14.94 -8.30
N PHE A 193 1.44 -14.30 -7.28
CA PHE A 193 1.96 -14.43 -5.93
C PHE A 193 1.34 -15.67 -5.29
N THR A 194 2.16 -16.51 -4.70
CA THR A 194 1.66 -17.60 -3.88
C THR A 194 1.40 -17.04 -2.48
N PRO A 195 0.15 -17.01 -1.99
CA PRO A 195 -0.11 -16.57 -0.63
C PRO A 195 0.67 -17.45 0.33
N ASN A 196 1.55 -16.86 1.13
CA ASN A 196 2.20 -17.58 2.20
C ASN A 196 1.23 -17.70 3.38
N LEU A 197 0.34 -18.69 3.32
CA LEU A 197 -0.67 -18.96 4.37
C LEU A 197 -0.06 -19.58 5.63
N GLU A 198 1.21 -19.95 5.61
CA GLU A 198 1.93 -20.37 6.81
C GLU A 198 2.63 -19.15 7.40
N GLY A 199 1.88 -18.44 8.26
CA GLY A 199 2.32 -17.24 8.91
C GLY A 199 3.69 -17.37 9.55
N GLN A 200 4.68 -16.72 9.00
CA GLN A 200 5.70 -16.12 9.85
C GLN A 200 5.04 -14.92 10.54
N LEU A 201 4.15 -15.32 11.42
CA LEU A 201 3.51 -14.38 12.33
C LEU A 201 4.57 -13.79 13.23
N ILE A 202 4.79 -12.49 13.04
CA ILE A 202 4.93 -11.59 14.18
C ILE A 202 6.20 -11.87 14.99
N ASP A 203 7.14 -10.96 14.82
CA ASP A 203 8.23 -10.74 15.76
C ASP A 203 7.73 -11.00 17.21
N PRO A 204 8.42 -11.85 18.01
CA PRO A 204 8.05 -12.14 19.39
C PRO A 204 7.81 -10.90 20.26
N ILE A 205 8.35 -9.75 19.88
CA ILE A 205 8.13 -8.47 20.57
C ILE A 205 6.66 -8.03 20.52
N LEU A 206 5.94 -8.33 19.43
CA LEU A 206 4.50 -7.99 19.30
C LEU A 206 3.60 -8.91 20.13
N GLN A 207 4.06 -10.10 20.47
CA GLN A 207 3.31 -11.02 21.37
C GLN A 207 3.29 -10.55 22.83
N THR A 208 4.16 -9.63 23.23
CA THR A 208 4.23 -9.11 24.60
C THR A 208 3.46 -7.81 24.82
N MET A 209 2.95 -7.19 23.77
CA MET A 209 2.09 -6.00 23.89
C MET A 209 0.64 -6.43 24.16
N ARG A 210 0.37 -6.77 25.42
CA ARG A 210 -0.98 -6.97 25.91
C ARG A 210 -1.60 -5.60 26.18
N VAL A 211 -2.57 -5.21 25.38
CA VAL A 211 -3.42 -4.05 25.70
C VAL A 211 -4.53 -4.59 26.60
N ASP A 212 -4.41 -4.36 27.90
CA ASP A 212 -5.51 -4.59 28.82
C ASP A 212 -6.54 -3.48 28.56
N LEU A 213 -7.62 -3.82 27.84
CA LEU A 213 -8.75 -2.92 27.70
C LEU A 213 -9.45 -2.81 29.07
N PRO A 214 -9.87 -1.61 29.49
CA PRO A 214 -10.61 -1.46 30.74
C PRO A 214 -11.92 -2.29 30.67
N GLU A 215 -12.14 -3.10 31.70
CA GLU A 215 -13.43 -3.75 31.91
C GLU A 215 -14.49 -2.66 32.16
N ASN A 216 -15.60 -2.74 31.42
CA ASN A 216 -16.78 -1.88 31.61
C ASN A 216 -17.46 -2.12 32.97
#